data_af7a9cea03213a070178fef63161a0b0
#
_entry.id   af7a9cea03213a070178fef63161a0b0
#
_cell.length_a   1.000
_cell.length_b   1.000
_cell.length_c   1.000
_cell.angle_alpha   90.00
_cell.angle_beta   90.00
_cell.angle_gamma   90.00
#
_symmetry.space_group_name_H-M   'P 1'
#
loop_
_entity.id
_entity.type
_entity.pdbx_description
1 polymer ?
#
loop_
_entity_poly.entity_id
_entity_poly.type
_entity_poly.pdbx_seq_one_letter_code
_entity_poly.pdbx_strand_id
1 'polypeptide(L)'
;MTDVSFDDRVVVITGAGNGLGRTYALEMGKRGAKVVVNDLGGSAFGDGADKAAADFVVDEIKAGGGEAVANYDSVTDGDKIVQTAMDSFGKIDVVINNAGILRDKTFHKMEERDWDLIYDVHVRGAFKVSHAAWPYMRDQNYGRMIFTASAAGIYGNFGQTNYAMAKLGLHGMSQTLALEGRSKNIMV
;
A
#
# COMPACT_ATOMS: atom_id res chain seq x y z
N MET A 1 -16.52 -24.30 -5.54
CA MET A 1 -15.32 -23.49 -5.72
C MET A 1 -14.57 -23.57 -4.40
N THR A 2 -13.32 -24.00 -4.39
CA THR A 2 -12.48 -23.94 -3.19
C THR A 2 -12.24 -22.47 -2.90
N ASP A 3 -12.62 -21.99 -1.72
CA ASP A 3 -12.32 -20.63 -1.30
C ASP A 3 -10.79 -20.47 -1.24
N VAL A 4 -10.28 -19.40 -1.85
CA VAL A 4 -8.86 -19.06 -1.79
C VAL A 4 -8.54 -18.65 -0.35
N SER A 5 -7.64 -19.38 0.30
CA SER A 5 -7.14 -19.08 1.64
C SER A 5 -5.83 -18.32 1.57
N PHE A 6 -5.61 -17.46 2.57
CA PHE A 6 -4.35 -16.77 2.84
C PHE A 6 -3.79 -17.14 4.22
N ASP A 7 -4.13 -18.34 4.71
CA ASP A 7 -3.63 -18.85 5.98
C ASP A 7 -2.11 -18.74 6.03
N ASP A 8 -1.57 -18.30 7.17
CA ASP A 8 -0.15 -18.05 7.42
C ASP A 8 0.51 -16.98 6.52
N ARG A 9 -0.24 -16.23 5.72
CA ARG A 9 0.31 -15.11 4.95
C ARG A 9 0.28 -13.82 5.76
N VAL A 10 1.37 -13.09 5.72
CA VAL A 10 1.48 -11.74 6.28
C VAL A 10 1.32 -10.72 5.17
N VAL A 11 0.31 -9.88 5.30
CA VAL A 11 -0.08 -8.88 4.29
C VAL A 11 0.05 -7.48 4.87
N VAL A 12 0.86 -6.64 4.25
CA VAL A 12 0.96 -5.21 4.56
C VAL A 12 0.13 -4.43 3.55
N ILE A 13 -0.77 -3.59 4.03
CA ILE A 13 -1.63 -2.77 3.16
C ILE A 13 -1.50 -1.31 3.58
N THR A 14 -1.05 -0.45 2.67
CA THR A 14 -0.94 0.98 2.92
C THR A 14 -2.22 1.72 2.55
N GLY A 15 -2.57 2.76 3.32
CA GLY A 15 -3.84 3.47 3.16
C GLY A 15 -5.03 2.56 3.45
N ALA A 16 -4.93 1.75 4.50
CA ALA A 16 -5.88 0.67 4.79
C ALA A 16 -6.96 1.05 5.82
N GLY A 17 -6.97 2.28 6.32
CA GLY A 17 -7.99 2.74 7.26
C GLY A 17 -9.35 3.03 6.61
N ASN A 18 -9.38 3.30 5.30
CA ASN A 18 -10.59 3.64 4.58
C ASN A 18 -10.62 3.08 3.15
N GLY A 19 -11.78 3.20 2.48
CA GLY A 19 -11.97 2.93 1.06
C GLY A 19 -11.52 1.53 0.62
N LEU A 20 -10.80 1.48 -0.49
CA LEU A 20 -10.32 0.21 -1.08
C LEU A 20 -9.35 -0.52 -0.16
N GLY A 21 -8.42 0.20 0.48
CA GLY A 21 -7.44 -0.40 1.38
C GLY A 21 -8.10 -1.10 2.56
N ARG A 22 -9.13 -0.49 3.17
CA ARG A 22 -9.95 -1.12 4.21
C ARG A 22 -10.64 -2.39 3.69
N THR A 23 -11.24 -2.33 2.50
CA THR A 23 -11.89 -3.51 1.90
C THR A 23 -10.91 -4.66 1.69
N TYR A 24 -9.69 -4.36 1.22
CA TYR A 24 -8.65 -5.37 1.08
C TYR A 24 -8.23 -5.94 2.43
N ALA A 25 -8.04 -5.09 3.44
CA ALA A 25 -7.63 -5.54 4.77
C ALA A 25 -8.65 -6.51 5.40
N LEU A 26 -9.93 -6.16 5.34
CA LEU A 26 -11.02 -7.01 5.84
C LEU A 26 -11.11 -8.32 5.09
N GLU A 27 -11.03 -8.30 3.76
CA GLU A 27 -11.12 -9.53 2.95
C GLU A 27 -9.90 -10.44 3.17
N MET A 28 -8.68 -9.88 3.28
CA MET A 28 -7.48 -10.66 3.58
C MET A 28 -7.56 -11.29 4.98
N GLY A 29 -7.97 -10.51 5.99
CA GLY A 29 -8.16 -11.02 7.36
C GLY A 29 -9.21 -12.12 7.43
N LYS A 30 -10.36 -11.94 6.77
CA LYS A 30 -11.42 -12.95 6.67
C LYS A 30 -10.94 -14.26 6.05
N ARG A 31 -9.94 -14.21 5.15
CA ARG A 31 -9.35 -15.38 4.48
C ARG A 31 -8.13 -15.95 5.20
N GLY A 32 -7.88 -15.57 6.44
CA GLY A 32 -6.83 -16.14 7.29
C GLY A 32 -5.47 -15.44 7.23
N ALA A 33 -5.34 -14.32 6.52
CA ALA A 33 -4.10 -13.55 6.54
C ALA A 33 -3.91 -12.82 7.88
N LYS A 34 -2.64 -12.66 8.27
CA LYS A 34 -2.21 -11.71 9.32
C LYS A 34 -1.97 -10.35 8.67
N VAL A 35 -2.68 -9.33 9.08
CA VAL A 35 -2.74 -8.06 8.36
C VAL A 35 -2.07 -6.94 9.13
N VAL A 36 -1.13 -6.22 8.49
CA VAL A 36 -0.67 -4.91 8.95
C VAL A 36 -1.52 -3.85 8.24
N VAL A 37 -2.35 -3.18 9.02
CA VAL A 37 -3.21 -2.08 8.57
C VAL A 37 -2.43 -0.78 8.74
N ASN A 38 -1.80 -0.31 7.68
CA ASN A 38 -1.10 0.98 7.72
C ASN A 38 -2.02 2.09 7.22
N ASP A 39 -2.20 3.11 8.05
CA ASP A 39 -2.87 4.35 7.67
C ASP A 39 -2.38 5.50 8.54
N LEU A 40 -1.99 6.61 7.92
CA LEU A 40 -1.62 7.83 8.62
C LEU A 40 -2.85 8.53 9.25
N GLY A 41 -4.05 8.17 8.79
CA GLY A 41 -5.30 8.79 9.22
C GLY A 41 -5.56 10.17 8.61
N GLY A 42 -4.88 10.48 7.52
CA GLY A 42 -5.11 11.71 6.77
C GLY A 42 -6.42 11.66 5.96
N SER A 43 -6.91 12.85 5.58
CA SER A 43 -8.01 12.97 4.64
C SER A 43 -7.61 12.49 3.23
N ALA A 44 -8.60 12.32 2.34
CA ALA A 44 -8.34 12.04 0.92
C ALA A 44 -7.48 13.11 0.21
N PHE A 45 -7.31 14.26 0.84
CA PHE A 45 -6.45 15.35 0.35
C PHE A 45 -5.06 15.37 1.01
N GLY A 46 -4.76 14.45 1.94
CA GLY A 46 -3.48 14.35 2.62
C GLY A 46 -3.33 15.31 3.81
N ASP A 47 -4.43 15.79 4.37
CA ASP A 47 -4.42 16.67 5.54
C ASP A 47 -4.83 15.92 6.80
N GLY A 48 -4.14 16.18 7.91
CA GLY A 48 -4.43 15.59 9.22
C GLY A 48 -3.80 14.21 9.43
N ALA A 49 -3.98 13.70 10.64
CA ALA A 49 -3.61 12.34 11.04
C ALA A 49 -4.54 11.87 12.16
N ASP A 50 -5.18 10.73 11.99
CA ASP A 50 -6.07 10.11 12.98
C ASP A 50 -5.81 8.60 13.06
N LYS A 51 -5.17 8.17 14.12
CA LYS A 51 -4.86 6.75 14.37
C LYS A 51 -6.10 5.86 14.41
N ALA A 52 -7.25 6.42 14.78
CA ALA A 52 -8.50 5.68 14.88
C ALA A 52 -8.89 4.97 13.57
N ALA A 53 -8.53 5.52 12.40
CA ALA A 53 -8.87 4.88 11.12
C ALA A 53 -8.26 3.48 10.98
N ALA A 54 -6.97 3.31 11.32
CA ALA A 54 -6.33 2.00 11.30
C ALA A 54 -6.85 1.09 12.41
N ASP A 55 -7.04 1.63 13.62
CA ASP A 55 -7.51 0.87 14.78
C ASP A 55 -8.90 0.27 14.54
N PHE A 56 -9.83 1.03 13.97
CA PHE A 56 -11.17 0.51 13.64
C PHE A 56 -11.12 -0.70 12.70
N VAL A 57 -10.24 -0.67 11.70
CA VAL A 57 -10.10 -1.80 10.77
C VAL A 57 -9.46 -3.01 11.47
N VAL A 58 -8.46 -2.78 12.31
CA VAL A 58 -7.86 -3.85 13.13
C VAL A 58 -8.88 -4.49 14.04
N ASP A 59 -9.69 -3.69 14.74
CA ASP A 59 -10.72 -4.20 15.65
C ASP A 59 -11.78 -5.02 14.90
N GLU A 60 -12.17 -4.57 13.71
CA GLU A 60 -13.13 -5.28 12.87
C GLU A 60 -12.57 -6.63 12.38
N ILE A 61 -11.28 -6.68 11.96
CA ILE A 61 -10.62 -7.94 11.59
C ILE A 61 -10.58 -8.91 12.78
N LYS A 62 -10.20 -8.42 13.97
CA LYS A 62 -10.14 -9.22 15.19
C LYS A 62 -11.52 -9.70 15.64
N ALA A 63 -12.55 -8.86 15.54
CA ALA A 63 -13.92 -9.24 15.84
C ALA A 63 -14.42 -10.35 14.89
N GLY A 64 -13.94 -10.41 13.67
CA GLY A 64 -14.18 -11.49 12.70
C GLY A 64 -13.33 -12.75 12.94
N GLY A 65 -12.47 -12.78 13.99
CA GLY A 65 -11.59 -13.91 14.31
C GLY A 65 -10.26 -13.91 13.57
N GLY A 66 -9.93 -12.86 12.84
CA GLY A 66 -8.64 -12.68 12.15
C GLY A 66 -7.56 -12.07 13.03
N GLU A 67 -6.33 -12.00 12.50
CA GLU A 67 -5.17 -11.36 13.15
C GLU A 67 -4.79 -10.07 12.42
N ALA A 68 -4.67 -8.95 13.15
CA ALA A 68 -4.22 -7.70 12.57
C ALA A 68 -3.53 -6.81 13.59
N VAL A 69 -2.65 -5.93 13.09
CA VAL A 69 -1.99 -4.87 13.86
C VAL A 69 -2.06 -3.56 13.08
N ALA A 70 -2.16 -2.45 13.81
CA ALA A 70 -2.14 -1.12 13.21
C ALA A 70 -0.71 -0.59 13.06
N ASN A 71 -0.48 0.20 12.03
CA ASN A 71 0.71 1.02 11.85
C ASN A 71 0.28 2.41 11.38
N TYR A 72 0.88 3.46 11.94
CA TYR A 72 0.49 4.86 11.70
C TYR A 72 1.58 5.68 11.03
N ASP A 73 2.67 5.03 10.58
CA ASP A 73 3.76 5.73 9.94
C ASP A 73 3.39 6.18 8.53
N SER A 74 4.01 7.27 8.09
CA SER A 74 3.92 7.70 6.70
C SER A 74 4.51 6.64 5.77
N VAL A 75 3.94 6.48 4.59
CA VAL A 75 4.49 5.60 3.54
C VAL A 75 5.91 6.01 3.13
N THR A 76 6.32 7.26 3.37
CA THR A 76 7.71 7.71 3.16
C THR A 76 8.70 7.12 4.18
N ASP A 77 8.21 6.56 5.29
CA ASP A 77 8.94 5.81 6.31
C ASP A 77 8.69 4.29 6.14
N GLY A 78 8.79 3.79 4.93
CA GLY A 78 8.42 2.42 4.56
C GLY A 78 9.13 1.32 5.35
N ASP A 79 10.33 1.58 5.84
CA ASP A 79 11.09 0.73 6.74
C ASP A 79 10.36 0.47 8.07
N LYS A 80 9.73 1.48 8.66
CA LYS A 80 8.94 1.33 9.91
C LYS A 80 7.68 0.49 9.70
N ILE A 81 7.03 0.67 8.54
CA ILE A 81 5.85 -0.12 8.18
C ILE A 81 6.22 -1.60 8.05
N VAL A 82 7.29 -1.91 7.34
CA VAL A 82 7.78 -3.27 7.15
C VAL A 82 8.27 -3.86 8.48
N GLN A 83 8.94 -3.05 9.32
CA GLN A 83 9.39 -3.49 10.64
C GLN A 83 8.21 -3.91 11.52
N THR A 84 7.06 -3.22 11.43
CA THR A 84 5.83 -3.64 12.14
C THR A 84 5.40 -5.06 11.76
N ALA A 85 5.51 -5.44 10.48
CA ALA A 85 5.20 -6.81 10.05
C ALA A 85 6.22 -7.83 10.61
N MET A 86 7.49 -7.47 10.59
CA MET A 86 8.57 -8.32 11.10
C MET A 86 8.46 -8.52 12.61
N ASP A 87 8.22 -7.46 13.38
CA ASP A 87 8.10 -7.52 14.84
C ASP A 87 6.85 -8.29 15.30
N SER A 88 5.74 -8.12 14.57
CA SER A 88 4.47 -8.73 14.95
C SER A 88 4.31 -10.17 14.47
N PHE A 89 4.85 -10.49 13.28
CA PHE A 89 4.56 -11.75 12.58
C PHE A 89 5.80 -12.48 12.06
N GLY A 90 6.99 -11.87 12.14
CA GLY A 90 8.27 -12.48 11.79
C GLY A 90 8.53 -12.66 10.28
N LYS A 91 7.63 -12.19 9.40
CA LYS A 91 7.77 -12.30 7.95
C LYS A 91 6.89 -11.29 7.21
N ILE A 92 7.04 -11.23 5.88
CA ILE A 92 6.19 -10.43 5.00
C ILE A 92 6.01 -11.16 3.66
N ASP A 93 4.78 -11.54 3.33
CA ASP A 93 4.45 -12.28 2.11
C ASP A 93 3.87 -11.39 1.02
N VAL A 94 3.05 -10.41 1.39
CA VAL A 94 2.30 -9.57 0.45
C VAL A 94 2.42 -8.10 0.86
N VAL A 95 2.68 -7.23 -0.12
CA VAL A 95 2.59 -5.78 0.02
C VAL A 95 1.56 -5.24 -0.96
N ILE A 96 0.57 -4.51 -0.47
CA ILE A 96 -0.40 -3.79 -1.28
C ILE A 96 -0.14 -2.29 -1.11
N ASN A 97 0.54 -1.69 -2.09
CA ASN A 97 0.78 -0.25 -2.17
C ASN A 97 -0.49 0.43 -2.67
N ASN A 98 -1.37 0.77 -1.72
CA ASN A 98 -2.67 1.36 -2.01
C ASN A 98 -2.76 2.82 -1.54
N ALA A 99 -1.97 3.26 -0.57
CA ALA A 99 -2.00 4.63 -0.08
C ALA A 99 -2.00 5.65 -1.22
N GLY A 100 -2.86 6.64 -1.11
CA GLY A 100 -2.99 7.65 -2.15
C GLY A 100 -3.89 8.80 -1.71
N ILE A 101 -3.63 9.95 -2.29
CA ILE A 101 -4.35 11.20 -2.06
C ILE A 101 -4.62 11.89 -3.40
N LEU A 102 -5.45 12.92 -3.39
CA LEU A 102 -5.76 13.75 -4.55
C LEU A 102 -5.41 15.21 -4.27
N ARG A 103 -4.78 15.86 -5.23
CA ARG A 103 -4.49 17.30 -5.27
C ARG A 103 -4.75 17.81 -6.68
N ASP A 104 -6.03 17.74 -7.08
CA ASP A 104 -6.47 18.03 -8.43
C ASP A 104 -6.52 19.54 -8.68
N LYS A 105 -5.74 19.99 -9.64
CA LYS A 105 -5.72 21.38 -10.13
C LYS A 105 -5.36 21.41 -11.61
N THR A 106 -5.90 22.36 -12.36
CA THR A 106 -5.42 22.62 -13.72
C THR A 106 -3.94 22.95 -13.70
N PHE A 107 -3.19 22.49 -14.71
CA PHE A 107 -1.72 22.54 -14.72
C PHE A 107 -1.16 23.93 -14.40
N HIS A 108 -1.71 24.99 -14.99
CA HIS A 108 -1.26 26.37 -14.75
C HIS A 108 -1.54 26.92 -13.34
N LYS A 109 -2.40 26.24 -12.56
CA LYS A 109 -2.72 26.59 -11.16
C LYS A 109 -2.15 25.60 -10.15
N MET A 110 -1.50 24.53 -10.64
CA MET A 110 -0.91 23.53 -9.78
C MET A 110 0.32 24.10 -9.09
N GLU A 111 0.37 24.01 -7.79
CA GLU A 111 1.50 24.44 -6.98
C GLU A 111 2.51 23.31 -6.83
N GLU A 112 3.80 23.63 -6.71
CA GLU A 112 4.88 22.65 -6.53
C GLU A 112 4.60 21.72 -5.32
N ARG A 113 4.09 22.29 -4.24
CA ARG A 113 3.71 21.48 -3.05
C ARG A 113 2.64 20.42 -3.34
N ASP A 114 1.69 20.68 -4.26
CA ASP A 114 0.66 19.71 -4.65
C ASP A 114 1.27 18.61 -5.53
N TRP A 115 2.28 18.96 -6.34
CA TRP A 115 3.06 18.02 -7.11
C TRP A 115 3.91 17.13 -6.21
N ASP A 116 4.68 17.71 -5.32
CA ASP A 116 5.60 17.01 -4.43
C ASP A 116 4.85 16.06 -3.49
N LEU A 117 3.73 16.50 -2.92
CA LEU A 117 2.93 15.66 -2.03
C LEU A 117 2.36 14.42 -2.75
N ILE A 118 1.87 14.59 -3.98
CA ILE A 118 1.42 13.45 -4.80
C ILE A 118 2.59 12.52 -5.11
N TYR A 119 3.74 13.06 -5.49
CA TYR A 119 4.93 12.25 -5.75
C TYR A 119 5.39 11.50 -4.49
N ASP A 120 5.45 12.17 -3.35
CA ASP A 120 5.90 11.57 -2.09
C ASP A 120 4.99 10.43 -1.63
N VAL A 121 3.69 10.62 -1.66
CA VAL A 121 2.75 9.59 -1.21
C VAL A 121 2.68 8.43 -2.19
N HIS A 122 2.47 8.70 -3.48
CA HIS A 122 2.21 7.65 -4.46
C HIS A 122 3.48 6.95 -4.97
N VAL A 123 4.54 7.71 -5.30
CA VAL A 123 5.73 7.15 -5.94
C VAL A 123 6.79 6.81 -4.90
N ARG A 124 7.24 7.80 -4.13
CA ARG A 124 8.26 7.59 -3.12
C ARG A 124 7.79 6.63 -2.04
N GLY A 125 6.53 6.77 -1.58
CA GLY A 125 5.94 5.87 -0.57
C GLY A 125 5.91 4.42 -1.05
N ALA A 126 5.38 4.17 -2.24
CA ALA A 126 5.36 2.82 -2.81
C ALA A 126 6.78 2.26 -3.00
N PHE A 127 7.74 3.09 -3.44
CA PHE A 127 9.14 2.70 -3.51
C PHE A 127 9.70 2.32 -2.13
N LYS A 128 9.52 3.18 -1.12
CA LYS A 128 10.07 2.97 0.22
C LYS A 128 9.56 1.69 0.88
N VAL A 129 8.26 1.45 0.83
CA VAL A 129 7.64 0.23 1.39
C VAL A 129 8.10 -1.00 0.63
N SER A 130 8.06 -0.97 -0.69
CA SER A 130 8.48 -2.11 -1.53
C SER A 130 9.96 -2.42 -1.36
N HIS A 131 10.82 -1.39 -1.34
CA HIS A 131 12.26 -1.55 -1.17
C HIS A 131 12.62 -2.14 0.19
N ALA A 132 11.94 -1.71 1.26
CA ALA A 132 12.14 -2.27 2.60
C ALA A 132 11.67 -3.74 2.71
N ALA A 133 10.59 -4.13 2.03
CA ALA A 133 10.08 -5.50 2.02
C ALA A 133 10.91 -6.44 1.13
N TRP A 134 11.56 -5.91 0.09
CA TRP A 134 12.22 -6.69 -0.96
C TRP A 134 13.28 -7.68 -0.45
N PRO A 135 14.22 -7.31 0.45
CA PRO A 135 15.20 -8.26 0.98
C PRO A 135 14.55 -9.47 1.66
N TYR A 136 13.55 -9.24 2.52
CA TYR A 136 12.84 -10.31 3.21
C TYR A 136 12.14 -11.27 2.23
N MET A 137 11.47 -10.73 1.21
CA MET A 137 10.83 -11.55 0.17
C MET A 137 11.85 -12.33 -0.65
N ARG A 138 13.02 -11.77 -0.93
CA ARG A 138 14.11 -12.48 -1.60
C ARG A 138 14.67 -13.62 -0.76
N ASP A 139 14.91 -13.39 0.52
CA ASP A 139 15.49 -14.39 1.43
C ASP A 139 14.52 -15.56 1.66
N GLN A 140 13.22 -15.30 1.79
CA GLN A 140 12.19 -16.33 1.90
C GLN A 140 11.80 -16.99 0.57
N ASN A 141 12.32 -16.51 -0.57
CA ASN A 141 12.01 -16.97 -1.93
C ASN A 141 10.50 -16.94 -2.24
N TYR A 142 9.82 -15.92 -1.75
CA TYR A 142 8.39 -15.70 -1.96
C TYR A 142 8.04 -14.22 -1.71
N GLY A 143 7.24 -13.65 -2.60
CA GLY A 143 6.67 -12.31 -2.43
C GLY A 143 5.53 -12.05 -3.42
N ARG A 144 4.60 -11.18 -3.02
CA ARG A 144 3.55 -10.65 -3.90
C ARG A 144 3.48 -9.14 -3.66
N MET A 145 3.59 -8.36 -4.71
CA MET A 145 3.46 -6.90 -4.63
C MET A 145 2.36 -6.43 -5.55
N ILE A 146 1.52 -5.55 -5.04
CA ILE A 146 0.42 -4.93 -5.79
C ILE A 146 0.59 -3.42 -5.72
N PHE A 147 0.48 -2.76 -6.87
CA PHE A 147 0.50 -1.30 -6.97
C PHE A 147 -0.84 -0.81 -7.51
N THR A 148 -1.49 0.06 -6.76
CA THR A 148 -2.76 0.67 -7.18
C THR A 148 -2.50 1.73 -8.24
N ALA A 149 -2.60 1.34 -9.51
CA ALA A 149 -2.54 2.24 -10.66
C ALA A 149 -3.90 2.94 -10.90
N SER A 150 -4.03 3.65 -12.01
CA SER A 150 -5.27 4.34 -12.38
C SER A 150 -5.40 4.48 -13.89
N ALA A 151 -6.63 4.44 -14.38
CA ALA A 151 -6.95 4.81 -15.76
C ALA A 151 -6.51 6.24 -16.12
N ALA A 152 -6.49 7.16 -15.13
CA ALA A 152 -5.96 8.50 -15.32
C ALA A 152 -4.48 8.51 -15.77
N GLY A 153 -3.68 7.54 -15.35
CA GLY A 153 -2.30 7.40 -15.79
C GLY A 153 -2.16 6.97 -17.25
N ILE A 154 -3.13 6.19 -17.74
CA ILE A 154 -3.12 5.66 -19.11
C ILE A 154 -3.75 6.63 -20.11
N TYR A 155 -4.90 7.20 -19.76
CA TYR A 155 -5.72 8.00 -20.66
C TYR A 155 -5.65 9.50 -20.36
N GLY A 156 -5.06 9.90 -19.24
CA GLY A 156 -5.12 11.26 -18.73
C GLY A 156 -6.46 11.53 -18.03
N ASN A 157 -6.46 12.57 -17.18
CA ASN A 157 -7.68 13.14 -16.61
C ASN A 157 -7.46 14.63 -16.35
N PHE A 158 -8.48 15.45 -16.65
CA PHE A 158 -8.39 16.90 -16.48
C PHE A 158 -8.08 17.28 -15.03
N GLY A 159 -7.06 18.11 -14.84
CA GLY A 159 -6.64 18.56 -13.49
C GLY A 159 -5.77 17.59 -12.72
N GLN A 160 -5.40 16.45 -13.27
CA GLN A 160 -4.65 15.38 -12.58
C GLN A 160 -3.26 15.11 -13.17
N THR A 161 -2.56 16.14 -13.62
CA THR A 161 -1.23 15.95 -14.24
C THR A 161 -0.24 15.27 -13.28
N ASN A 162 -0.20 15.69 -12.01
CA ASN A 162 0.62 15.09 -10.96
C ASN A 162 0.21 13.64 -10.66
N TYR A 163 -1.09 13.41 -10.46
CA TYR A 163 -1.65 12.09 -10.15
C TYR A 163 -1.49 11.10 -11.31
N ALA A 164 -1.80 11.52 -12.53
CA ALA A 164 -1.67 10.70 -13.74
C ALA A 164 -0.23 10.24 -13.96
N MET A 165 0.74 11.16 -13.83
CA MET A 165 2.17 10.86 -13.88
C MET A 165 2.57 9.83 -12.83
N ALA A 166 2.15 10.03 -11.57
CA ALA A 166 2.47 9.12 -10.47
C ALA A 166 1.90 7.71 -10.72
N LYS A 167 0.65 7.61 -11.14
CA LYS A 167 -0.02 6.32 -11.38
C LYS A 167 0.52 5.55 -12.59
N LEU A 168 0.97 6.25 -13.63
CA LEU A 168 1.68 5.61 -14.74
C LEU A 168 3.09 5.19 -14.34
N GLY A 169 3.77 5.97 -13.50
CA GLY A 169 5.07 5.62 -12.93
C GLY A 169 5.03 4.31 -12.13
N LEU A 170 3.98 4.09 -11.34
CA LEU A 170 3.77 2.82 -10.63
C LEU A 170 3.64 1.63 -11.57
N HIS A 171 2.97 1.80 -12.72
CA HIS A 171 2.87 0.75 -13.72
C HIS A 171 4.26 0.36 -14.27
N GLY A 172 5.08 1.34 -14.66
CA GLY A 172 6.45 1.07 -15.12
C GLY A 172 7.32 0.42 -14.04
N MET A 173 7.21 0.87 -12.77
CA MET A 173 7.91 0.26 -11.64
C MET A 173 7.49 -1.21 -11.44
N SER A 174 6.19 -1.50 -11.48
CA SER A 174 5.69 -2.87 -11.30
C SER A 174 6.20 -3.83 -12.38
N GLN A 175 6.24 -3.40 -13.64
CA GLN A 175 6.75 -4.21 -14.73
C GLN A 175 8.23 -4.57 -14.56
N THR A 176 9.05 -3.61 -14.14
CA THR A 176 10.48 -3.84 -13.90
C THR A 176 10.71 -4.75 -12.70
N LEU A 177 10.03 -4.52 -11.59
CA LEU A 177 10.13 -5.36 -10.40
C LEU A 177 9.65 -6.81 -10.67
N ALA A 178 8.66 -6.99 -11.55
CA ALA A 178 8.23 -8.33 -11.97
C ALA A 178 9.33 -9.12 -12.69
N LEU A 179 10.19 -8.44 -13.48
CA LEU A 179 11.34 -9.06 -14.12
C LEU A 179 12.43 -9.40 -13.09
N GLU A 180 12.75 -8.49 -12.19
CA GLU A 180 13.79 -8.68 -11.17
C GLU A 180 13.40 -9.74 -10.13
N GLY A 181 12.10 -9.83 -9.80
CA GLY A 181 11.57 -10.77 -8.79
C GLY A 181 11.46 -12.22 -9.26
N ARG A 182 11.45 -12.46 -10.58
CA ARG A 182 11.13 -13.77 -11.17
C ARG A 182 11.95 -14.93 -10.60
N SER A 183 13.27 -14.76 -10.45
CA SER A 183 14.16 -15.79 -9.94
C SER A 183 13.98 -16.11 -8.45
N LYS A 184 13.22 -15.26 -7.73
CA LYS A 184 12.96 -15.36 -6.30
C LYS A 184 11.48 -15.58 -5.98
N ASN A 185 10.68 -16.00 -6.96
CA ASN A 185 9.24 -16.20 -6.80
C ASN A 185 8.53 -14.96 -6.22
N ILE A 186 9.04 -13.77 -6.55
CA ILE A 186 8.37 -12.51 -6.24
C ILE A 186 7.57 -12.11 -7.48
N MET A 187 6.25 -12.05 -7.33
CA MET A 187 5.34 -11.60 -8.40
C MET A 187 4.86 -10.19 -8.10
N VAL A 188 4.78 -9.37 -9.15
CA VAL A 188 4.39 -7.96 -9.02
C VAL A 188 3.32 -7.65 -10.07
#